data_332044e65266175ac8d1718b954673f1
#
_entry.id   332044e65266175ac8d1718b954673f1
#
_cell.length_a   1.000
_cell.length_b   1.000
_cell.length_c   1.000
_cell.angle_alpha   90.00
_cell.angle_beta   90.00
_cell.angle_gamma   90.00
#
_symmetry.space_group_name_H-M   'P 1'
#
loop_
_entity.id
_entity.type
_entity.pdbx_description
1 polymer ?
#
loop_
_entity_poly.entity_id
_entity_poly.type
_entity_poly.pdbx_seq_one_letter_code
_entity_poly.pdbx_strand_id
1 'polypeptide(L)'
;MPRFIRHHLYKTGRRFAAMFFIAILPLSFAGCFSGRQSRGGQVKLQGAGSTFINPLMQKWVHEFGNLEPSVKIDYQSIGSGGGIKQLKEKTVHFGASDTAMSTEDLRSAPGEILHIPVILGAVVLTYNLPGFESRLRFSPETIADIFLGKITRWNDQKIAADNPSVALPDEPLTVVHRSDGSGTSAVFTNYLSKVSEEWKTRVGEGTSPNWPIGLGGKGNEGVTGQIKQTPNTIGYVELAYAMKNKLPVAEIKNKAGNFILPNFNTVTNAAAEAISETPDDLRVSITNAAGPNAYPIASYVYVLVYREQPDPRIGKTLKDFLTWCINDGQKHAQPLYYSPLPAEMVKRAAGKIAMISYPETGGNGNINPASGTNN
;
A
#
# COMPACT_ATOMS: atom_id res chain seq x y z
N MET A 1 -10.86 61.27 -20.91
CA MET A 1 -12.02 62.23 -21.05
C MET A 1 -13.28 61.43 -21.32
N PRO A 2 -14.42 61.89 -20.91
CA PRO A 2 -14.95 61.67 -19.56
C PRO A 2 -16.45 61.19 -19.53
N ARG A 3 -16.93 60.89 -18.30
CA ARG A 3 -18.27 61.26 -17.76
C ARG A 3 -19.50 60.42 -18.20
N PHE A 4 -20.56 60.15 -17.42
CA PHE A 4 -21.16 60.56 -16.11
C PHE A 4 -22.30 59.59 -15.81
N ILE A 5 -22.48 59.11 -14.58
CA ILE A 5 -23.44 59.49 -13.51
C ILE A 5 -24.92 59.51 -13.88
N ARG A 6 -25.73 58.75 -13.09
CA ARG A 6 -26.81 59.19 -12.14
C ARG A 6 -27.78 58.06 -11.83
N HIS A 7 -27.86 57.66 -10.64
CA HIS A 7 -28.92 57.95 -9.62
C HIS A 7 -30.37 57.93 -10.08
N HIS A 8 -31.19 57.13 -9.47
CA HIS A 8 -32.35 57.65 -8.72
C HIS A 8 -32.95 56.66 -7.73
N LEU A 9 -33.22 57.19 -6.60
CA LEU A 9 -33.84 56.75 -5.36
C LEU A 9 -35.38 56.78 -5.42
N TYR A 10 -36.01 56.22 -4.36
CA TYR A 10 -37.39 56.45 -3.81
C TYR A 10 -38.48 55.52 -4.37
N LYS A 11 -39.35 54.95 -3.56
CA LYS A 11 -40.03 55.36 -2.30
C LYS A 11 -40.79 54.19 -1.68
N THR A 12 -40.73 54.12 -0.40
CA THR A 12 -41.68 53.74 0.64
C THR A 12 -43.15 53.55 0.29
N GLY A 13 -43.77 52.49 0.85
CA GLY A 13 -45.21 52.37 1.03
C GLY A 13 -45.59 51.33 2.09
N ARG A 14 -46.22 51.82 3.12
CA ARG A 14 -46.58 51.24 4.42
C ARG A 14 -47.97 50.57 4.38
N ARG A 15 -48.16 49.54 5.29
CA ARG A 15 -49.38 49.11 5.99
C ARG A 15 -50.37 48.21 5.21
N PHE A 16 -50.78 47.04 5.74
CA PHE A 16 -51.79 46.84 6.80
C PHE A 16 -51.74 45.39 7.29
N ALA A 17 -51.94 45.24 8.58
CA ALA A 17 -52.12 43.97 9.28
C ALA A 17 -53.50 43.36 9.09
N ALA A 18 -53.58 42.06 9.03
CA ALA A 18 -54.78 41.31 9.35
C ALA A 18 -54.39 40.04 10.08
N MET A 19 -54.67 40.00 11.39
CA MET A 19 -54.62 38.80 12.22
C MET A 19 -55.76 37.85 11.83
N PHE A 20 -55.42 36.60 11.49
CA PHE A 20 -56.34 35.47 11.55
C PHE A 20 -55.80 34.45 12.54
N PHE A 21 -56.47 34.36 13.69
CA PHE A 21 -56.27 33.30 14.66
C PHE A 21 -56.97 32.04 14.14
N ILE A 22 -56.20 31.01 13.78
CA ILE A 22 -56.73 29.66 13.63
C ILE A 22 -56.11 28.82 14.73
N ALA A 23 -56.96 28.43 15.69
CA ALA A 23 -56.60 27.45 16.72
C ALA A 23 -56.50 26.05 16.08
N ILE A 24 -55.32 25.49 16.07
CA ILE A 24 -55.09 24.10 15.69
C ILE A 24 -54.75 23.32 16.96
N LEU A 25 -55.63 22.38 17.32
CA LEU A 25 -55.43 21.36 18.35
C LEU A 25 -54.15 20.54 18.04
N PRO A 26 -53.31 20.24 19.03
CA PRO A 26 -52.25 19.25 18.83
C PRO A 26 -52.81 17.84 18.98
N LEU A 27 -52.91 17.10 17.87
CA LEU A 27 -53.03 15.64 17.90
C LEU A 27 -51.64 15.09 18.33
N SER A 28 -51.56 14.62 19.56
CA SER A 28 -50.39 13.92 20.08
C SER A 28 -50.35 12.51 19.47
N PHE A 29 -49.60 12.32 18.37
CA PHE A 29 -49.15 11.01 17.92
C PHE A 29 -47.90 10.64 18.71
N ALA A 30 -48.09 9.94 19.82
CA ALA A 30 -47.01 9.24 20.51
C ALA A 30 -46.65 8.00 19.69
N GLY A 31 -45.86 8.19 18.63
CA GLY A 31 -45.17 7.12 17.91
C GLY A 31 -43.88 6.76 18.66
N CYS A 32 -43.91 5.71 19.45
CA CYS A 32 -42.69 5.09 19.98
C CYS A 32 -41.84 4.57 18.84
N PHE A 33 -41.00 5.44 18.25
CA PHE A 33 -39.83 5.00 17.50
C PHE A 33 -38.75 4.67 18.53
N SER A 34 -38.76 3.42 19.02
CA SER A 34 -37.60 2.85 19.71
C SER A 34 -36.49 2.68 18.68
N GLY A 35 -35.90 3.78 18.26
CA GLY A 35 -34.61 3.79 17.62
C GLY A 35 -33.60 3.29 18.63
N ARG A 36 -33.22 2.02 18.50
CA ARG A 36 -32.11 1.42 19.21
C ARG A 36 -30.86 2.19 18.80
N GLN A 37 -30.63 3.37 19.42
CA GLN A 37 -29.35 4.07 19.31
C GLN A 37 -28.30 3.12 19.84
N SER A 38 -27.53 2.52 18.93
CA SER A 38 -26.31 1.81 19.29
C SER A 38 -25.39 2.83 20.00
N ARG A 39 -25.28 2.70 21.30
CA ARG A 39 -24.37 3.49 22.16
C ARG A 39 -22.90 3.10 21.94
N GLY A 40 -22.46 2.83 20.72
CA GLY A 40 -21.07 2.59 20.35
C GLY A 40 -20.61 3.71 19.43
N GLY A 41 -19.80 4.64 19.95
CA GLY A 41 -19.16 5.65 19.09
C GLY A 41 -18.36 4.96 17.95
N GLN A 42 -18.27 5.62 16.79
CA GLN A 42 -17.52 5.15 15.63
C GLN A 42 -16.07 4.75 16.02
N VAL A 43 -15.65 3.55 15.68
CA VAL A 43 -14.26 3.11 15.87
C VAL A 43 -13.41 3.69 14.74
N LYS A 44 -12.31 4.36 15.11
CA LYS A 44 -11.36 4.91 14.16
C LYS A 44 -10.08 4.10 14.17
N LEU A 45 -9.76 3.42 13.07
CA LEU A 45 -8.48 2.81 12.82
C LEU A 45 -7.58 3.77 12.05
N GLN A 46 -6.36 3.96 12.53
CA GLN A 46 -5.32 4.72 11.84
C GLN A 46 -4.24 3.76 11.37
N GLY A 47 -3.93 3.84 10.08
CA GLY A 47 -2.84 3.10 9.48
C GLY A 47 -1.94 4.01 8.67
N ALA A 48 -0.69 3.60 8.49
CA ALA A 48 0.26 4.34 7.67
C ALA A 48 1.29 3.40 7.04
N GLY A 49 1.89 3.84 5.95
CA GLY A 49 3.04 3.13 5.39
C GLY A 49 3.06 3.06 3.88
N SER A 50 3.24 1.88 3.37
CA SER A 50 3.51 1.57 1.97
C SER A 50 2.63 2.33 0.98
N THR A 51 3.28 3.04 0.05
CA THR A 51 2.61 3.60 -1.13
C THR A 51 2.30 2.53 -2.17
N PHE A 52 3.03 1.41 -2.14
CA PHE A 52 2.84 0.26 -3.02
C PHE A 52 1.41 -0.28 -2.95
N ILE A 53 0.89 -0.55 -1.75
CA ILE A 53 -0.47 -1.07 -1.55
C ILE A 53 -1.56 0.01 -1.61
N ASN A 54 -1.19 1.30 -1.62
CA ASN A 54 -2.17 2.37 -1.45
C ASN A 54 -3.39 2.28 -2.38
N PRO A 55 -3.26 2.01 -3.70
CA PRO A 55 -4.43 1.87 -4.59
C PRO A 55 -5.43 0.80 -4.13
N LEU A 56 -4.94 -0.34 -3.62
CA LEU A 56 -5.77 -1.42 -3.11
C LEU A 56 -6.27 -1.12 -1.69
N MET A 57 -5.42 -0.54 -0.84
CA MET A 57 -5.81 -0.14 0.52
C MET A 57 -6.97 0.86 0.53
N GLN A 58 -6.95 1.86 -0.36
CA GLN A 58 -8.08 2.80 -0.50
C GLN A 58 -9.37 2.09 -0.94
N LYS A 59 -9.26 1.10 -1.84
CA LYS A 59 -10.40 0.27 -2.23
C LYS A 59 -10.92 -0.56 -1.06
N TRP A 60 -10.02 -1.20 -0.31
CA TRP A 60 -10.37 -1.99 0.87
C TRP A 60 -11.03 -1.15 1.97
N VAL A 61 -10.49 0.02 2.28
CA VAL A 61 -11.06 0.96 3.27
C VAL A 61 -12.49 1.36 2.87
N HIS A 62 -12.70 1.67 1.60
CA HIS A 62 -14.02 2.02 1.08
C HIS A 62 -15.02 0.86 1.19
N GLU A 63 -14.64 -0.33 0.72
CA GLU A 63 -15.53 -1.50 0.70
C GLU A 63 -15.82 -2.01 2.11
N PHE A 64 -14.81 -2.06 2.98
CA PHE A 64 -15.01 -2.46 4.37
C PHE A 64 -15.87 -1.45 5.13
N GLY A 65 -15.70 -0.15 4.89
CA GLY A 65 -16.54 0.88 5.48
C GLY A 65 -18.02 0.80 5.06
N ASN A 66 -18.30 0.29 3.84
CA ASN A 66 -19.68 0.01 3.40
C ASN A 66 -20.29 -1.21 4.15
N LEU A 67 -19.47 -2.20 4.49
CA LEU A 67 -19.90 -3.38 5.25
C LEU A 67 -20.05 -3.06 6.74
N GLU A 68 -19.15 -2.24 7.28
CA GLU A 68 -19.08 -1.88 8.70
C GLU A 68 -19.13 -0.36 8.90
N PRO A 69 -20.31 0.28 8.76
CA PRO A 69 -20.44 1.75 8.85
C PRO A 69 -20.04 2.35 10.19
N SER A 70 -19.97 1.52 11.25
CA SER A 70 -19.47 1.90 12.57
C SER A 70 -17.95 2.04 12.65
N VAL A 71 -17.23 1.65 11.58
CA VAL A 71 -15.77 1.69 11.49
C VAL A 71 -15.33 2.73 10.48
N LYS A 72 -14.38 3.57 10.86
CA LYS A 72 -13.67 4.47 9.95
C LYS A 72 -12.20 4.10 9.94
N ILE A 73 -11.64 3.86 8.76
CA ILE A 73 -10.22 3.57 8.59
C ILE A 73 -9.58 4.74 7.84
N ASP A 74 -8.56 5.36 8.44
CA ASP A 74 -7.75 6.39 7.82
C ASP A 74 -6.35 5.81 7.53
N TYR A 75 -5.96 5.72 6.26
CA TYR A 75 -4.66 5.23 5.84
C TYR A 75 -3.81 6.32 5.20
N GLN A 76 -2.59 6.52 5.74
CA GLN A 76 -1.61 7.50 5.27
C GLN A 76 -0.55 6.82 4.41
N SER A 77 -0.54 7.12 3.11
CA SER A 77 0.44 6.62 2.14
C SER A 77 1.73 7.44 2.22
N ILE A 78 2.67 7.03 3.08
CA ILE A 78 3.89 7.77 3.43
C ILE A 78 5.19 6.99 3.23
N GLY A 79 5.09 5.80 2.63
CA GLY A 79 6.21 4.85 2.46
C GLY A 79 6.37 3.91 3.66
N SER A 80 6.91 2.72 3.40
CA SER A 80 7.05 1.65 4.40
C SER A 80 7.88 2.08 5.61
N GLY A 81 8.99 2.80 5.39
CA GLY A 81 9.81 3.31 6.48
C GLY A 81 9.05 4.27 7.40
N GLY A 82 8.20 5.15 6.83
CA GLY A 82 7.33 6.04 7.59
C GLY A 82 6.29 5.26 8.41
N GLY A 83 5.68 4.22 7.81
CA GLY A 83 4.72 3.35 8.49
C GLY A 83 5.33 2.57 9.66
N ILE A 84 6.51 1.97 9.46
CA ILE A 84 7.26 1.28 10.51
C ILE A 84 7.59 2.24 11.66
N LYS A 85 8.07 3.43 11.34
CA LYS A 85 8.37 4.46 12.35
C LYS A 85 7.14 4.82 13.17
N GLN A 86 6.02 5.17 12.52
CA GLN A 86 4.79 5.55 13.21
C GLN A 86 4.20 4.39 14.04
N LEU A 87 4.32 3.14 13.57
CA LEU A 87 3.91 1.98 14.34
C LEU A 87 4.77 1.82 15.61
N LYS A 88 6.11 1.94 15.50
CA LYS A 88 7.02 1.89 16.66
C LYS A 88 6.73 3.00 17.68
N GLU A 89 6.38 4.19 17.21
CA GLU A 89 5.98 5.34 18.03
C GLU A 89 4.54 5.22 18.56
N LYS A 90 3.79 4.15 18.20
CA LYS A 90 2.38 3.92 18.57
C LYS A 90 1.44 5.08 18.19
N THR A 91 1.77 5.82 17.11
CA THR A 91 0.92 6.90 16.57
C THR A 91 -0.11 6.39 15.58
N VAL A 92 0.01 5.12 15.15
CA VAL A 92 -0.96 4.40 14.32
C VAL A 92 -1.25 3.02 14.90
N HIS A 93 -2.41 2.44 14.55
CA HIS A 93 -2.81 1.12 15.00
C HIS A 93 -2.20 0.01 14.15
N PHE A 94 -1.89 0.30 12.88
CA PHE A 94 -1.20 -0.63 11.99
C PHE A 94 -0.25 0.08 11.03
N GLY A 95 0.85 -0.59 10.70
CA GLY A 95 1.75 -0.20 9.63
C GLY A 95 1.51 -1.03 8.37
N ALA A 96 1.96 -0.56 7.21
CA ALA A 96 2.05 -1.38 6.00
C ALA A 96 3.45 -1.27 5.38
N SER A 97 4.01 -2.41 4.96
CA SER A 97 5.36 -2.50 4.39
C SER A 97 5.43 -3.54 3.27
N ASP A 98 6.19 -3.24 2.23
CA ASP A 98 6.42 -4.15 1.09
C ASP A 98 7.52 -5.19 1.39
N THR A 99 8.18 -5.03 2.53
CA THR A 99 9.17 -6.00 3.06
C THR A 99 8.91 -6.22 4.54
N ALA A 100 9.38 -7.34 5.06
CA ALA A 100 9.40 -7.57 6.49
C ALA A 100 10.28 -6.51 7.21
N MET A 101 9.95 -6.21 8.47
CA MET A 101 10.79 -5.37 9.31
C MET A 101 12.15 -6.02 9.55
N SER A 102 13.20 -5.20 9.62
CA SER A 102 14.53 -5.65 10.00
C SER A 102 14.54 -6.21 11.44
N THR A 103 15.52 -7.04 11.74
CA THR A 103 15.71 -7.54 13.10
C THR A 103 15.99 -6.39 14.09
N GLU A 104 16.66 -5.33 13.63
CA GLU A 104 16.94 -4.14 14.42
C GLU A 104 15.66 -3.37 14.75
N ASP A 105 14.79 -3.16 13.74
CA ASP A 105 13.49 -2.51 13.95
C ASP A 105 12.62 -3.29 14.93
N LEU A 106 12.61 -4.61 14.84
CA LEU A 106 11.86 -5.47 15.76
C LEU A 106 12.41 -5.39 17.19
N ARG A 107 13.73 -5.40 17.35
CA ARG A 107 14.36 -5.29 18.69
C ARG A 107 14.09 -3.94 19.35
N SER A 108 13.97 -2.87 18.56
CA SER A 108 13.69 -1.52 19.04
C SER A 108 12.21 -1.20 19.17
N ALA A 109 11.32 -2.12 18.78
CA ALA A 109 9.88 -1.95 18.93
C ALA A 109 9.45 -2.16 20.40
N PRO A 110 8.51 -1.35 20.92
CA PRO A 110 8.05 -1.46 22.30
C PRO A 110 7.01 -2.57 22.52
N GLY A 111 7.10 -3.68 21.82
CA GLY A 111 6.24 -4.85 21.91
C GLY A 111 6.38 -5.78 20.70
N GLU A 112 5.78 -6.96 20.77
CA GLU A 112 5.79 -7.95 19.69
C GLU A 112 4.95 -7.46 18.51
N ILE A 113 5.56 -7.41 17.31
CA ILE A 113 4.89 -7.04 16.06
C ILE A 113 4.67 -8.28 15.20
N LEU A 114 3.43 -8.50 14.81
CA LEU A 114 3.03 -9.55 13.87
C LEU A 114 3.16 -9.02 12.43
N HIS A 115 3.72 -9.86 11.56
CA HIS A 115 3.78 -9.66 10.12
C HIS A 115 2.64 -10.45 9.47
N ILE A 116 1.69 -9.75 8.87
CA ILE A 116 0.51 -10.36 8.25
C ILE A 116 0.58 -10.08 6.76
N PRO A 117 0.99 -11.06 5.92
CA PRO A 117 0.92 -10.90 4.47
C PRO A 117 -0.54 -10.72 4.06
N VAL A 118 -0.82 -9.68 3.27
CA VAL A 118 -2.21 -9.37 2.87
C VAL A 118 -2.42 -9.41 1.35
N ILE A 119 -1.35 -9.26 0.56
CA ILE A 119 -1.40 -9.24 -0.90
C ILE A 119 -0.01 -9.49 -1.48
N LEU A 120 0.05 -9.84 -2.77
CA LEU A 120 1.26 -9.87 -3.57
C LEU A 120 1.25 -8.74 -4.61
N GLY A 121 2.44 -8.23 -4.95
CA GLY A 121 2.60 -7.29 -6.03
C GLY A 121 3.97 -7.37 -6.68
N ALA A 122 4.17 -6.55 -7.70
CA ALA A 122 5.40 -6.51 -8.49
C ALA A 122 6.02 -5.11 -8.50
N VAL A 123 7.33 -5.04 -8.30
CA VAL A 123 8.12 -3.87 -8.67
C VAL A 123 8.49 -4.00 -10.15
N VAL A 124 8.14 -3.02 -10.94
CA VAL A 124 8.36 -3.03 -12.38
C VAL A 124 9.33 -1.94 -12.81
N LEU A 125 10.16 -2.23 -13.80
CA LEU A 125 10.87 -1.20 -14.53
C LEU A 125 9.92 -0.54 -15.51
N THR A 126 9.85 0.76 -15.43
CA THR A 126 9.06 1.60 -16.32
C THR A 126 9.91 2.76 -16.83
N TYR A 127 9.59 3.27 -18.00
CA TYR A 127 10.43 4.25 -18.69
C TYR A 127 9.61 5.22 -19.53
N ASN A 128 10.22 6.32 -19.91
CA ASN A 128 9.70 7.31 -20.85
C ASN A 128 10.73 7.54 -21.95
N LEU A 129 10.53 6.88 -23.09
CA LEU A 129 11.38 7.00 -24.27
C LEU A 129 10.51 7.48 -25.44
N PRO A 130 10.51 8.80 -25.75
CA PRO A 130 9.64 9.37 -26.75
C PRO A 130 9.81 8.75 -28.14
N GLY A 131 8.70 8.50 -28.84
CA GLY A 131 8.70 7.87 -30.15
C GLY A 131 9.05 6.39 -30.18
N PHE A 132 9.14 5.75 -28.99
CA PHE A 132 9.50 4.36 -28.84
C PHE A 132 8.29 3.55 -28.35
N GLU A 133 7.76 2.68 -29.19
CA GLU A 133 6.55 1.89 -28.89
C GLU A 133 6.86 0.42 -28.50
N SER A 134 8.10 -0.01 -28.77
CA SER A 134 8.48 -1.40 -28.49
C SER A 134 8.68 -1.62 -26.98
N ARG A 135 8.30 -2.82 -26.53
CA ARG A 135 8.59 -3.23 -25.15
C ARG A 135 10.05 -3.58 -25.02
N LEU A 136 10.70 -3.04 -24.00
CA LEU A 136 12.08 -3.34 -23.68
C LEU A 136 12.21 -4.54 -22.75
N ARG A 137 13.35 -5.19 -22.89
CA ARG A 137 13.83 -6.33 -22.08
C ARG A 137 15.09 -5.93 -21.34
N PHE A 138 15.21 -6.39 -20.11
CA PHE A 138 16.41 -6.15 -19.33
C PHE A 138 16.87 -7.42 -18.60
N SER A 139 18.15 -7.76 -18.77
CA SER A 139 18.81 -8.77 -17.95
C SER A 139 19.16 -8.21 -16.57
N PRO A 140 19.37 -9.07 -15.56
CA PRO A 140 19.74 -8.64 -14.20
C PRO A 140 20.99 -7.75 -14.19
N GLU A 141 21.98 -8.09 -14.99
CA GLU A 141 23.26 -7.39 -15.11
C GLU A 141 23.07 -5.99 -15.72
N THR A 142 22.23 -5.90 -16.77
CA THR A 142 21.89 -4.62 -17.40
C THR A 142 21.18 -3.70 -16.41
N ILE A 143 20.22 -4.23 -15.63
CA ILE A 143 19.52 -3.45 -14.60
C ILE A 143 20.51 -2.92 -13.56
N ALA A 144 21.35 -3.79 -13.02
CA ALA A 144 22.32 -3.39 -12.01
C ALA A 144 23.27 -2.29 -12.53
N ASP A 145 23.77 -2.42 -13.76
CA ASP A 145 24.69 -1.45 -14.36
C ASP A 145 24.02 -0.11 -14.68
N ILE A 146 22.72 -0.10 -15.03
CA ILE A 146 21.93 1.14 -15.16
C ILE A 146 21.89 1.89 -13.82
N PHE A 147 21.48 1.21 -12.75
CA PHE A 147 21.32 1.85 -11.43
C PHE A 147 22.66 2.13 -10.72
N LEU A 148 23.75 1.46 -11.10
CA LEU A 148 25.13 1.81 -10.71
C LEU A 148 25.70 3.01 -11.47
N GLY A 149 25.01 3.50 -12.53
CA GLY A 149 25.50 4.60 -13.36
C GLY A 149 26.55 4.22 -14.38
N LYS A 150 26.74 2.94 -14.66
CA LYS A 150 27.66 2.47 -15.70
C LYS A 150 27.06 2.57 -17.09
N ILE A 151 25.78 2.38 -17.22
CA ILE A 151 25.00 2.57 -18.45
C ILE A 151 24.34 3.95 -18.38
N THR A 152 24.72 4.84 -19.29
CA THR A 152 24.28 6.24 -19.31
C THR A 152 23.54 6.63 -20.58
N ARG A 153 23.39 5.71 -21.53
CA ARG A 153 22.68 5.93 -22.80
C ARG A 153 21.77 4.75 -23.13
N TRP A 154 20.69 5.05 -23.85
CA TRP A 154 19.73 4.03 -24.24
C TRP A 154 20.27 3.01 -25.25
N ASN A 155 21.19 3.43 -26.15
CA ASN A 155 21.82 2.57 -27.14
C ASN A 155 23.04 1.80 -26.61
N ASP A 156 23.24 1.72 -25.30
CA ASP A 156 24.33 0.93 -24.71
C ASP A 156 24.28 -0.52 -25.21
N GLN A 157 25.47 -1.11 -25.40
CA GLN A 157 25.62 -2.46 -25.95
C GLN A 157 24.88 -3.54 -25.14
N LYS A 158 24.80 -3.40 -23.80
CA LYS A 158 24.09 -4.34 -22.95
C LYS A 158 22.57 -4.26 -23.13
N ILE A 159 22.02 -3.03 -23.24
CA ILE A 159 20.61 -2.85 -23.54
C ILE A 159 20.30 -3.36 -24.95
N ALA A 160 21.17 -3.09 -25.94
CA ALA A 160 21.00 -3.59 -27.29
C ALA A 160 21.08 -5.12 -27.36
N ALA A 161 21.97 -5.78 -26.60
CA ALA A 161 22.06 -7.24 -26.53
C ALA A 161 20.80 -7.88 -25.94
N ASP A 162 20.17 -7.27 -24.97
CA ASP A 162 18.88 -7.71 -24.42
C ASP A 162 17.72 -7.48 -25.43
N ASN A 163 17.88 -6.58 -26.42
CA ASN A 163 16.87 -6.12 -27.38
C ASN A 163 17.36 -6.18 -28.84
N PRO A 164 17.80 -7.32 -29.39
CA PRO A 164 18.50 -7.38 -30.66
C PRO A 164 17.70 -6.94 -31.89
N SER A 165 16.36 -6.95 -31.78
CA SER A 165 15.44 -6.55 -32.88
C SER A 165 14.97 -5.11 -32.78
N VAL A 166 15.58 -4.31 -31.88
CA VAL A 166 15.11 -2.97 -31.54
C VAL A 166 16.21 -1.95 -31.87
N ALA A 167 15.88 -0.93 -32.66
CA ALA A 167 16.75 0.23 -32.89
C ALA A 167 16.63 1.19 -31.70
N LEU A 168 17.60 1.15 -30.80
CA LEU A 168 17.63 2.01 -29.62
C LEU A 168 18.21 3.39 -29.98
N PRO A 169 17.62 4.52 -29.49
CA PRO A 169 18.10 5.86 -29.80
C PRO A 169 19.39 6.17 -29.03
N ASP A 170 20.25 6.98 -29.66
CA ASP A 170 21.46 7.51 -29.00
C ASP A 170 21.11 8.72 -28.13
N GLU A 171 20.34 8.43 -27.05
CA GLU A 171 19.86 9.40 -26.07
C GLU A 171 20.41 9.14 -24.68
N PRO A 172 20.62 10.19 -23.84
CA PRO A 172 21.00 10.01 -22.46
C PRO A 172 19.95 9.18 -21.71
N LEU A 173 20.38 8.33 -20.77
CA LEU A 173 19.50 7.57 -19.88
C LEU A 173 19.59 8.17 -18.48
N THR A 174 18.45 8.63 -17.95
CA THR A 174 18.34 9.20 -16.60
C THR A 174 17.56 8.25 -15.68
N VAL A 175 18.14 7.89 -14.55
CA VAL A 175 17.50 7.04 -13.54
C VAL A 175 16.57 7.88 -12.67
N VAL A 176 15.41 7.33 -12.33
CA VAL A 176 14.48 7.87 -11.32
C VAL A 176 14.30 6.86 -10.20
N HIS A 177 14.52 7.28 -8.97
CA HIS A 177 14.43 6.44 -7.79
C HIS A 177 13.57 7.07 -6.68
N ARG A 178 13.30 6.35 -5.61
CA ARG A 178 12.56 6.85 -4.44
C ARG A 178 13.45 7.75 -3.57
N SER A 179 12.86 8.81 -3.04
CA SER A 179 13.51 9.77 -2.12
C SER A 179 13.00 9.68 -0.68
N ASP A 180 12.04 8.80 -0.40
CA ASP A 180 11.47 8.53 0.92
C ASP A 180 11.85 7.13 1.41
N GLY A 181 11.56 6.82 2.67
CA GLY A 181 11.72 5.45 3.21
C GLY A 181 10.75 4.47 2.56
N SER A 182 11.21 3.76 1.54
CA SER A 182 10.40 3.03 0.58
C SER A 182 10.57 1.52 0.67
N GLY A 183 9.46 0.80 0.91
CA GLY A 183 9.43 -0.65 0.77
C GLY A 183 9.68 -1.11 -0.67
N THR A 184 9.17 -0.36 -1.66
CA THR A 184 9.41 -0.62 -3.09
C THR A 184 10.91 -0.57 -3.40
N SER A 185 11.64 0.40 -2.83
CA SER A 185 13.12 0.44 -2.90
C SER A 185 13.75 -0.76 -2.22
N ALA A 186 13.26 -1.15 -1.04
CA ALA A 186 13.81 -2.30 -0.32
C ALA A 186 13.64 -3.61 -1.12
N VAL A 187 12.48 -3.82 -1.76
CA VAL A 187 12.24 -4.96 -2.66
C VAL A 187 13.20 -4.91 -3.85
N PHE A 188 13.30 -3.75 -4.50
CA PHE A 188 14.14 -3.57 -5.68
C PHE A 188 15.62 -3.75 -5.36
N THR A 189 16.11 -3.15 -4.28
CA THR A 189 17.53 -3.26 -3.88
C THR A 189 17.89 -4.64 -3.32
N ASN A 190 16.94 -5.35 -2.69
CA ASN A 190 17.11 -6.75 -2.34
C ASN A 190 17.28 -7.62 -3.60
N TYR A 191 16.49 -7.37 -4.65
CA TYR A 191 16.70 -8.03 -5.94
C TYR A 191 18.07 -7.70 -6.52
N LEU A 192 18.47 -6.42 -6.58
CA LEU A 192 19.76 -6.00 -7.10
C LEU A 192 20.94 -6.62 -6.34
N SER A 193 20.82 -6.73 -5.02
CA SER A 193 21.84 -7.37 -4.16
C SER A 193 21.94 -8.88 -4.41
N LYS A 194 20.87 -9.54 -4.86
CA LYS A 194 20.90 -10.97 -5.23
C LYS A 194 21.51 -11.24 -6.60
N VAL A 195 21.50 -10.25 -7.50
CA VAL A 195 21.92 -10.44 -8.90
C VAL A 195 23.23 -9.70 -9.25
N SER A 196 23.73 -8.83 -8.37
CA SER A 196 24.97 -8.07 -8.57
C SER A 196 25.76 -7.96 -7.28
N GLU A 197 26.92 -8.61 -7.22
CA GLU A 197 27.83 -8.51 -6.06
C GLU A 197 28.38 -7.08 -5.89
N GLU A 198 28.59 -6.36 -6.99
CA GLU A 198 29.01 -4.96 -6.93
C GLU A 198 27.93 -4.07 -6.32
N TRP A 199 26.66 -4.26 -6.70
CA TRP A 199 25.55 -3.55 -6.06
C TRP A 199 25.49 -3.85 -4.56
N LYS A 200 25.57 -5.13 -4.21
CA LYS A 200 25.50 -5.60 -2.83
C LYS A 200 26.57 -4.98 -1.93
N THR A 201 27.79 -4.85 -2.44
CA THR A 201 28.94 -4.31 -1.68
C THR A 201 28.95 -2.79 -1.63
N ARG A 202 28.56 -2.10 -2.70
CA ARG A 202 28.63 -0.63 -2.81
C ARG A 202 27.39 0.09 -2.28
N VAL A 203 26.20 -0.50 -2.46
CA VAL A 203 24.93 0.14 -2.14
C VAL A 203 24.14 -0.67 -1.12
N GLY A 204 24.08 -2.00 -1.30
CA GLY A 204 23.30 -2.90 -0.45
C GLY A 204 21.79 -2.79 -0.69
N GLU A 205 21.03 -3.16 0.34
CA GLU A 205 19.58 -3.18 0.30
C GLU A 205 18.97 -2.39 1.46
N GLY A 206 17.75 -1.87 1.26
CA GLY A 206 17.03 -1.17 2.32
C GLY A 206 15.97 -0.20 1.82
N THR A 207 15.26 0.38 2.76
CA THR A 207 14.20 1.36 2.47
C THR A 207 14.73 2.73 2.01
N SER A 208 15.98 3.05 2.34
CA SER A 208 16.64 4.33 2.04
C SER A 208 18.10 4.12 1.66
N PRO A 209 18.38 3.43 0.55
CA PRO A 209 19.76 3.21 0.10
C PRO A 209 20.41 4.52 -0.39
N ASN A 210 21.75 4.58 -0.36
CA ASN A 210 22.49 5.68 -0.97
C ASN A 210 22.57 5.47 -2.49
N TRP A 211 21.60 6.04 -3.22
CA TRP A 211 21.55 5.91 -4.67
C TRP A 211 22.78 6.52 -5.34
N PRO A 212 23.49 5.77 -6.19
CA PRO A 212 24.70 6.30 -6.87
C PRO A 212 24.40 7.45 -7.81
N ILE A 213 23.25 7.40 -8.48
CA ILE A 213 22.82 8.37 -9.50
C ILE A 213 21.29 8.50 -9.48
N GLY A 214 20.79 9.49 -10.17
CA GLY A 214 19.36 9.62 -10.52
C GLY A 214 18.64 10.76 -9.81
N LEU A 215 17.37 10.87 -10.14
CA LEU A 215 16.44 11.85 -9.61
C LEU A 215 15.52 11.20 -8.58
N GLY A 216 15.31 11.87 -7.45
CA GLY A 216 14.45 11.36 -6.39
C GLY A 216 12.98 11.74 -6.58
N GLY A 217 12.08 10.76 -6.49
CA GLY A 217 10.63 10.96 -6.45
C GLY A 217 10.03 10.46 -5.13
N LYS A 218 9.17 11.25 -4.48
CA LYS A 218 8.51 10.84 -3.24
C LYS A 218 7.32 9.94 -3.55
N GLY A 219 7.30 8.73 -2.96
CA GLY A 219 6.25 7.73 -3.18
C GLY A 219 6.32 7.10 -4.57
N ASN A 220 5.53 6.05 -4.81
CA ASN A 220 5.34 5.52 -6.16
C ASN A 220 4.74 6.60 -7.08
N GLU A 221 3.89 7.47 -6.55
CA GLU A 221 3.29 8.61 -7.23
C GLU A 221 4.34 9.57 -7.78
N GLY A 222 5.31 9.96 -6.96
CA GLY A 222 6.36 10.91 -7.34
C GLY A 222 7.31 10.34 -8.40
N VAL A 223 7.72 9.07 -8.27
CA VAL A 223 8.53 8.40 -9.30
C VAL A 223 7.77 8.29 -10.61
N THR A 224 6.50 7.85 -10.57
CA THR A 224 5.62 7.77 -11.75
C THR A 224 5.46 9.13 -12.43
N GLY A 225 5.23 10.19 -11.65
CA GLY A 225 5.09 11.55 -12.14
C GLY A 225 6.36 12.05 -12.82
N GLN A 226 7.53 11.83 -12.24
CA GLN A 226 8.81 12.19 -12.81
C GLN A 226 9.08 11.48 -14.13
N ILE A 227 8.89 10.16 -14.17
CA ILE A 227 9.09 9.37 -15.41
C ILE A 227 8.15 9.88 -16.50
N LYS A 228 6.87 10.10 -16.18
CA LYS A 228 5.88 10.56 -17.16
C LYS A 228 6.20 11.92 -17.75
N GLN A 229 6.79 12.82 -16.96
CA GLN A 229 7.06 14.21 -17.36
C GLN A 229 8.46 14.40 -17.95
N THR A 230 9.40 13.52 -17.65
CA THR A 230 10.79 13.67 -18.04
C THR A 230 11.15 12.64 -19.12
N PRO A 231 11.41 13.07 -20.38
CA PRO A 231 11.89 12.18 -21.44
C PRO A 231 13.20 11.47 -21.07
N ASN A 232 13.43 10.33 -21.70
CA ASN A 232 14.66 9.53 -21.59
C ASN A 232 14.96 9.03 -20.17
N THR A 233 13.91 8.83 -19.36
CA THR A 233 14.04 8.32 -17.99
C THR A 233 13.65 6.85 -17.88
N ILE A 234 14.28 6.16 -16.93
CA ILE A 234 13.93 4.82 -16.46
C ILE A 234 13.85 4.85 -14.93
N GLY A 235 12.92 4.11 -14.37
CA GLY A 235 12.80 3.96 -12.92
C GLY A 235 12.01 2.71 -12.56
N TYR A 236 11.72 2.56 -11.28
CA TYR A 236 10.95 1.44 -10.76
C TYR A 236 9.77 1.94 -9.94
N VAL A 237 8.63 1.28 -10.13
CA VAL A 237 7.39 1.54 -9.37
C VAL A 237 6.64 0.23 -9.13
N GLU A 238 5.62 0.27 -8.30
CA GLU A 238 4.65 -0.83 -8.24
C GLU A 238 3.79 -0.85 -9.53
N LEU A 239 3.42 -2.06 -9.97
CA LEU A 239 2.76 -2.32 -11.25
C LEU A 239 1.48 -1.49 -11.47
N ALA A 240 0.62 -1.33 -10.47
CA ALA A 240 -0.62 -0.56 -10.60
C ALA A 240 -0.36 0.90 -11.00
N TYR A 241 0.75 1.48 -10.54
CA TYR A 241 1.11 2.86 -10.89
C TYR A 241 1.52 3.00 -12.35
N ALA A 242 2.34 2.07 -12.85
CA ALA A 242 2.71 2.05 -14.26
C ALA A 242 1.46 1.86 -15.14
N MET A 243 0.62 0.88 -14.82
CA MET A 243 -0.56 0.55 -15.62
C MET A 243 -1.61 1.66 -15.63
N LYS A 244 -1.93 2.24 -14.46
CA LYS A 244 -2.89 3.36 -14.35
C LYS A 244 -2.44 4.61 -15.10
N ASN A 245 -1.12 4.83 -15.19
CA ASN A 245 -0.53 5.97 -15.90
C ASN A 245 -0.16 5.67 -17.34
N LYS A 246 -0.45 4.45 -17.83
CA LYS A 246 -0.15 4.00 -19.21
C LYS A 246 1.34 4.10 -19.55
N LEU A 247 2.19 3.90 -18.56
CA LEU A 247 3.63 3.83 -18.76
C LEU A 247 4.01 2.42 -19.25
N PRO A 248 5.00 2.30 -20.15
CA PRO A 248 5.49 1.00 -20.59
C PRO A 248 6.11 0.23 -19.41
N VAL A 249 5.93 -1.09 -19.42
CA VAL A 249 6.50 -2.02 -18.45
C VAL A 249 7.43 -2.97 -19.16
N ALA A 250 8.66 -3.07 -18.68
CA ALA A 250 9.69 -3.92 -19.25
C ALA A 250 9.49 -5.40 -18.87
N GLU A 251 9.98 -6.30 -19.75
CA GLU A 251 10.24 -7.69 -19.38
C GLU A 251 11.58 -7.79 -18.67
N ILE A 252 11.63 -8.59 -17.61
CA ILE A 252 12.87 -8.81 -16.86
C ILE A 252 13.26 -10.28 -16.95
N LYS A 253 14.52 -10.53 -17.25
CA LYS A 253 15.08 -11.88 -17.30
C LYS A 253 15.14 -12.46 -15.90
N ASN A 254 14.46 -13.60 -15.68
CA ASN A 254 14.45 -14.27 -14.40
C ASN A 254 15.64 -15.20 -14.22
N LYS A 255 15.76 -15.83 -13.04
CA LYS A 255 16.85 -16.75 -12.70
C LYS A 255 16.93 -17.96 -13.61
N ALA A 256 15.79 -18.39 -14.19
CA ALA A 256 15.74 -19.48 -15.16
C ALA A 256 16.14 -19.06 -16.59
N GLY A 257 16.43 -17.76 -16.84
CA GLY A 257 16.86 -17.25 -18.14
C GLY A 257 15.73 -16.76 -19.04
N ASN A 258 14.48 -16.77 -18.57
CA ASN A 258 13.30 -16.34 -19.34
C ASN A 258 12.98 -14.88 -19.11
N PHE A 259 12.64 -14.11 -20.16
CA PHE A 259 12.10 -12.77 -20.01
C PHE A 259 10.63 -12.84 -19.63
N ILE A 260 10.29 -12.29 -18.48
CA ILE A 260 8.98 -12.39 -17.84
C ILE A 260 8.33 -11.02 -17.68
N LEU A 261 7.08 -10.93 -18.12
CA LEU A 261 6.20 -9.80 -17.79
C LEU A 261 5.53 -10.02 -16.43
N PRO A 262 5.36 -8.95 -15.66
CA PRO A 262 4.58 -9.02 -14.43
C PRO A 262 3.09 -9.18 -14.76
N ASN A 263 2.48 -10.19 -14.20
CA ASN A 263 1.04 -10.40 -14.15
C ASN A 263 0.70 -11.24 -12.93
N PHE A 264 -0.58 -11.42 -12.64
CA PHE A 264 -0.98 -12.14 -11.43
C PHE A 264 -0.42 -13.57 -11.36
N ASN A 265 -0.33 -14.31 -12.49
CA ASN A 265 0.22 -15.66 -12.52
C ASN A 265 1.73 -15.66 -12.23
N THR A 266 2.49 -14.78 -12.91
CA THR A 266 3.95 -14.75 -12.78
C THR A 266 4.40 -14.28 -11.40
N VAL A 267 3.64 -13.39 -10.75
CA VAL A 267 3.85 -12.94 -9.37
C VAL A 267 3.47 -14.05 -8.37
N THR A 268 2.34 -14.74 -8.58
CA THR A 268 1.93 -15.86 -7.73
C THR A 268 2.91 -17.04 -7.83
N ASN A 269 3.48 -17.30 -9.02
CA ASN A 269 4.50 -18.33 -9.20
C ASN A 269 5.75 -18.04 -8.35
N ALA A 270 6.19 -16.78 -8.27
CA ALA A 270 7.30 -16.39 -7.40
C ALA A 270 7.02 -16.68 -5.91
N ALA A 271 5.77 -16.47 -5.48
CA ALA A 271 5.36 -16.75 -4.10
C ALA A 271 5.22 -18.25 -3.82
N ALA A 272 4.70 -19.02 -4.78
CA ALA A 272 4.44 -20.45 -4.61
C ALA A 272 5.72 -21.23 -4.27
N GLU A 273 6.85 -20.86 -4.87
CA GLU A 273 8.15 -21.51 -4.61
C GLU A 273 8.68 -21.29 -3.19
N ALA A 274 8.38 -20.14 -2.60
CA ALA A 274 8.86 -19.79 -1.27
C ALA A 274 7.97 -20.31 -0.12
N ILE A 275 6.79 -20.85 -0.41
CA ILE A 275 5.83 -21.24 0.63
C ILE A 275 6.40 -22.27 1.61
N SER A 276 7.07 -23.31 1.10
CA SER A 276 7.65 -24.38 1.94
C SER A 276 8.80 -23.89 2.82
N GLU A 277 9.51 -22.87 2.37
CA GLU A 277 10.66 -22.29 3.09
C GLU A 277 10.28 -21.07 3.95
N THR A 278 9.01 -20.64 3.86
CA THR A 278 8.54 -19.47 4.63
C THR A 278 8.54 -19.81 6.13
N PRO A 279 9.24 -19.04 6.97
CA PRO A 279 9.29 -19.27 8.41
C PRO A 279 7.94 -19.01 9.08
N ASP A 280 7.80 -19.42 10.34
CA ASP A 280 6.55 -19.25 11.09
C ASP A 280 6.18 -17.78 11.31
N ASP A 281 7.15 -16.88 11.37
CA ASP A 281 6.91 -15.44 11.50
C ASP A 281 6.51 -14.77 10.18
N LEU A 282 6.44 -15.53 9.08
CA LEU A 282 6.04 -15.14 7.73
C LEU A 282 6.95 -14.10 7.06
N ARG A 283 8.13 -13.82 7.61
CA ARG A 283 9.11 -12.88 7.06
C ARG A 283 9.95 -13.56 5.98
N VAL A 284 9.57 -13.40 4.73
CA VAL A 284 10.23 -14.03 3.59
C VAL A 284 10.38 -13.05 2.42
N SER A 285 11.49 -13.16 1.70
CA SER A 285 11.70 -12.46 0.42
C SER A 285 11.48 -13.45 -0.73
N ILE A 286 10.64 -13.07 -1.67
CA ILE A 286 10.35 -13.86 -2.88
C ILE A 286 10.99 -13.25 -4.14
N THR A 287 11.92 -12.29 -3.99
CA THR A 287 12.67 -11.74 -5.13
C THR A 287 13.65 -12.78 -5.68
N ASN A 288 13.83 -12.77 -6.99
CA ASN A 288 14.72 -13.67 -7.73
C ASN A 288 14.40 -15.16 -7.52
N ALA A 289 13.11 -15.51 -7.44
CA ALA A 289 12.63 -16.89 -7.36
C ALA A 289 13.14 -17.70 -8.56
N ALA A 290 13.35 -19.03 -8.36
CA ALA A 290 14.06 -19.89 -9.32
C ALA A 290 13.17 -20.35 -10.48
N GLY A 291 11.85 -20.31 -10.34
CA GLY A 291 10.89 -20.87 -11.29
C GLY A 291 10.93 -20.26 -12.67
N PRO A 292 10.72 -21.08 -13.69
CA PRO A 292 10.83 -20.62 -15.08
C PRO A 292 9.79 -19.56 -15.46
N ASN A 293 8.69 -19.49 -14.75
CA ASN A 293 7.60 -18.53 -14.96
C ASN A 293 7.44 -17.51 -13.80
N ALA A 294 8.41 -17.46 -12.89
CA ALA A 294 8.37 -16.52 -11.77
C ALA A 294 8.83 -15.12 -12.20
N TYR A 295 8.06 -14.10 -11.86
CA TYR A 295 8.49 -12.71 -12.02
C TYR A 295 9.55 -12.37 -10.97
N PRO A 296 10.72 -11.84 -11.36
CA PRO A 296 11.88 -11.78 -10.46
C PRO A 296 11.79 -10.71 -9.37
N ILE A 297 10.96 -9.68 -9.51
CA ILE A 297 10.87 -8.60 -8.52
C ILE A 297 9.45 -8.56 -7.91
N ALA A 298 9.03 -9.71 -7.40
CA ALA A 298 7.77 -9.87 -6.68
C ALA A 298 7.97 -9.73 -5.16
N SER A 299 6.95 -9.30 -4.46
CA SER A 299 6.95 -9.24 -2.99
C SER A 299 5.58 -9.44 -2.40
N TYR A 300 5.55 -9.93 -1.15
CA TYR A 300 4.42 -9.77 -0.26
C TYR A 300 4.33 -8.33 0.24
N VAL A 301 3.10 -7.85 0.47
CA VAL A 301 2.88 -6.67 1.30
C VAL A 301 2.35 -7.14 2.64
N TYR A 302 2.96 -6.64 3.69
CA TYR A 302 2.62 -6.97 5.07
C TYR A 302 1.82 -5.83 5.70
N VAL A 303 0.78 -6.16 6.43
CA VAL A 303 0.26 -5.31 7.48
C VAL A 303 0.95 -5.70 8.78
N LEU A 304 1.47 -4.70 9.47
CA LEU A 304 2.24 -4.80 10.71
C LEU A 304 1.37 -4.32 11.86
N VAL A 305 1.17 -5.17 12.87
CA VAL A 305 0.34 -4.84 14.04
C VAL A 305 1.00 -5.34 15.31
N TYR A 306 0.81 -4.63 16.42
CA TYR A 306 1.16 -5.19 17.72
C TYR A 306 0.28 -6.41 18.03
N ARG A 307 0.88 -7.45 18.58
CA ARG A 307 0.16 -8.64 19.03
C ARG A 307 -0.86 -8.28 20.10
N GLU A 308 -0.47 -7.44 21.06
CA GLU A 308 -1.34 -6.98 22.14
C GLU A 308 -1.94 -5.61 21.80
N GLN A 309 -3.27 -5.54 21.82
CA GLN A 309 -4.03 -4.33 21.59
C GLN A 309 -4.69 -3.88 22.89
N PRO A 310 -4.34 -2.68 23.42
CA PRO A 310 -4.87 -2.24 24.72
C PRO A 310 -6.36 -1.88 24.69
N ASP A 311 -6.88 -1.39 23.55
CA ASP A 311 -8.32 -1.12 23.34
C ASP A 311 -8.98 -2.32 22.66
N PRO A 312 -9.93 -3.02 23.32
CA PRO A 312 -10.59 -4.18 22.75
C PRO A 312 -11.40 -3.87 21.48
N ARG A 313 -11.90 -2.65 21.31
CA ARG A 313 -12.61 -2.23 20.10
C ARG A 313 -11.64 -2.13 18.93
N ILE A 314 -10.46 -1.56 19.15
CA ILE A 314 -9.39 -1.49 18.14
C ILE A 314 -8.92 -2.89 17.79
N GLY A 315 -8.62 -3.74 18.78
CA GLY A 315 -8.15 -5.11 18.59
C GLY A 315 -9.14 -5.95 17.78
N LYS A 316 -10.43 -5.90 18.15
CA LYS A 316 -11.49 -6.58 17.41
C LYS A 316 -11.60 -6.06 15.97
N THR A 317 -11.64 -4.73 15.79
CA THR A 317 -11.78 -4.13 14.46
C THR A 317 -10.59 -4.44 13.55
N LEU A 318 -9.36 -4.47 14.09
CA LEU A 318 -8.17 -4.90 13.36
C LEU A 318 -8.30 -6.36 12.89
N LYS A 319 -8.73 -7.27 13.77
CA LYS A 319 -8.97 -8.67 13.40
C LYS A 319 -9.98 -8.80 12.28
N ASP A 320 -11.11 -8.11 12.41
CA ASP A 320 -12.22 -8.17 11.44
C ASP A 320 -11.76 -7.61 10.07
N PHE A 321 -11.12 -6.45 10.07
CA PHE A 321 -10.58 -5.82 8.84
C PHE A 321 -9.53 -6.70 8.15
N LEU A 322 -8.55 -7.20 8.90
CA LEU A 322 -7.49 -8.03 8.33
C LEU A 322 -8.00 -9.38 7.85
N THR A 323 -8.95 -10.00 8.59
CA THR A 323 -9.61 -11.21 8.15
C THR A 323 -10.37 -10.98 6.84
N TRP A 324 -11.08 -9.87 6.73
CA TRP A 324 -11.76 -9.50 5.49
C TRP A 324 -10.75 -9.25 4.35
N CYS A 325 -9.65 -8.55 4.60
CA CYS A 325 -8.62 -8.27 3.58
C CYS A 325 -8.05 -9.55 2.95
N ILE A 326 -7.75 -10.58 3.77
CA ILE A 326 -7.16 -11.83 3.27
C ILE A 326 -8.19 -12.80 2.68
N ASN A 327 -9.48 -12.54 2.79
CA ASN A 327 -10.57 -13.35 2.24
C ASN A 327 -11.34 -12.55 1.17
N ASP A 328 -12.47 -11.92 1.52
CA ASP A 328 -13.34 -11.22 0.56
C ASP A 328 -12.66 -10.04 -0.12
N GLY A 329 -11.71 -9.41 0.56
CA GLY A 329 -10.90 -8.30 0.03
C GLY A 329 -10.05 -8.70 -1.17
N GLN A 330 -9.67 -9.98 -1.28
CA GLN A 330 -8.82 -10.49 -2.37
C GLN A 330 -9.44 -10.34 -3.76
N LYS A 331 -10.77 -10.33 -3.87
CA LYS A 331 -11.47 -10.13 -5.16
C LYS A 331 -11.16 -8.78 -5.82
N HIS A 332 -10.70 -7.79 -5.04
CA HIS A 332 -10.33 -6.46 -5.54
C HIS A 332 -8.89 -6.37 -6.03
N ALA A 333 -8.08 -7.42 -5.86
CA ALA A 333 -6.66 -7.41 -6.19
C ALA A 333 -6.41 -7.32 -7.70
N GLN A 334 -6.90 -8.29 -8.47
CA GLN A 334 -6.63 -8.39 -9.91
C GLN A 334 -7.08 -7.16 -10.73
N PRO A 335 -8.28 -6.57 -10.48
CA PRO A 335 -8.70 -5.35 -11.17
C PRO A 335 -7.78 -4.15 -10.93
N LEU A 336 -6.97 -4.20 -9.87
CA LEU A 336 -6.00 -3.18 -9.50
C LEU A 336 -4.54 -3.60 -9.73
N TYR A 337 -4.32 -4.68 -10.50
CA TYR A 337 -3.00 -5.20 -10.88
C TYR A 337 -2.19 -5.83 -9.74
N TYR A 338 -2.84 -6.25 -8.65
CA TYR A 338 -2.23 -7.06 -7.60
C TYR A 338 -2.54 -8.54 -7.78
N SER A 339 -1.75 -9.39 -7.14
CA SER A 339 -1.96 -10.83 -7.15
C SER A 339 -2.48 -11.30 -5.79
N PRO A 340 -3.59 -12.05 -5.77
CA PRO A 340 -4.12 -12.63 -4.53
C PRO A 340 -3.09 -13.53 -3.84
N LEU A 341 -3.24 -13.67 -2.53
CA LEU A 341 -2.42 -14.60 -1.75
C LEU A 341 -2.71 -16.05 -2.16
N PRO A 342 -1.69 -16.92 -2.25
CA PRO A 342 -1.89 -18.37 -2.32
C PRO A 342 -2.69 -18.89 -1.11
N ALA A 343 -3.53 -19.90 -1.31
CA ALA A 343 -4.42 -20.43 -0.26
C ALA A 343 -3.67 -20.82 1.04
N GLU A 344 -2.49 -21.42 0.93
CA GLU A 344 -1.68 -21.78 2.09
C GLU A 344 -1.19 -20.53 2.83
N MET A 345 -0.84 -19.45 2.12
CA MET A 345 -0.47 -18.18 2.77
C MET A 345 -1.66 -17.51 3.45
N VAL A 346 -2.87 -17.58 2.87
CA VAL A 346 -4.11 -17.12 3.52
C VAL A 346 -4.31 -17.84 4.85
N LYS A 347 -4.15 -19.16 4.87
CA LYS A 347 -4.27 -19.98 6.10
C LYS A 347 -3.24 -19.57 7.16
N ARG A 348 -1.98 -19.38 6.76
CA ARG A 348 -0.91 -18.94 7.66
C ARG A 348 -1.12 -17.52 8.17
N ALA A 349 -1.54 -16.59 7.30
CA ALA A 349 -1.91 -15.22 7.67
C ALA A 349 -3.07 -15.19 8.66
N ALA A 350 -4.11 -16.02 8.44
CA ALA A 350 -5.22 -16.17 9.39
C ALA A 350 -4.76 -16.63 10.77
N GLY A 351 -3.78 -17.54 10.83
CA GLY A 351 -3.13 -17.95 12.08
C GLY A 351 -2.46 -16.78 12.81
N LYS A 352 -1.78 -15.87 12.06
CA LYS A 352 -1.19 -14.66 12.65
C LYS A 352 -2.25 -13.67 13.13
N ILE A 353 -3.33 -13.47 12.37
CA ILE A 353 -4.45 -12.61 12.77
C ILE A 353 -5.09 -13.14 14.07
N ALA A 354 -5.22 -14.46 14.21
CA ALA A 354 -5.76 -15.08 15.42
C ALA A 354 -4.93 -14.75 16.68
N MET A 355 -3.61 -14.53 16.53
CA MET A 355 -2.70 -14.19 17.63
C MET A 355 -2.89 -12.76 18.17
N ILE A 356 -3.60 -11.88 17.47
CA ILE A 356 -3.92 -10.54 17.99
C ILE A 356 -4.79 -10.71 19.22
N SER A 357 -4.32 -10.23 20.36
CA SER A 357 -5.00 -10.31 21.65
C SER A 357 -5.43 -8.93 22.14
N TYR A 358 -6.51 -8.89 22.90
CA TYR A 358 -7.03 -7.69 23.55
C TYR A 358 -7.85 -8.09 24.78
N PRO A 359 -8.00 -7.20 25.80
CA PRO A 359 -8.81 -7.47 26.97
C PRO A 359 -10.25 -7.82 26.58
N GLU A 360 -10.84 -8.83 27.24
CA GLU A 360 -12.27 -9.09 27.07
C GLU A 360 -13.06 -7.89 27.59
N THR A 361 -14.01 -7.40 26.78
CA THR A 361 -14.99 -6.44 27.29
C THR A 361 -15.84 -7.16 28.32
N GLY A 362 -15.64 -6.85 29.59
CA GLY A 362 -16.30 -7.51 30.70
C GLY A 362 -17.80 -7.66 30.45
N GLY A 363 -18.22 -8.89 30.26
CA GLY A 363 -19.62 -9.26 30.44
C GLY A 363 -19.98 -8.89 31.88
N ASN A 364 -21.12 -8.25 32.08
CA ASN A 364 -21.69 -7.95 33.39
C ASN A 364 -21.48 -9.12 34.33
N GLY A 365 -20.43 -9.03 35.17
CA GLY A 365 -20.31 -9.89 36.31
C GLY A 365 -21.55 -9.70 37.17
N ASN A 366 -22.45 -10.68 37.18
CA ASN A 366 -23.46 -10.81 38.19
C ASN A 366 -22.74 -10.79 39.57
N ILE A 367 -22.67 -9.63 40.17
CA ILE A 367 -22.36 -9.52 41.59
C ILE A 367 -23.60 -10.11 42.28
N ASN A 368 -23.52 -11.41 42.58
CA ASN A 368 -24.43 -12.04 43.50
C ASN A 368 -24.22 -11.36 44.88
N PRO A 369 -25.18 -10.64 45.43
CA PRO A 369 -25.04 -10.13 46.79
C PRO A 369 -25.00 -11.32 47.70
N ALA A 370 -23.86 -11.53 48.35
CA ALA A 370 -23.68 -12.53 49.39
C ALA A 370 -24.86 -12.42 50.38
N SER A 371 -25.64 -13.49 50.49
CA SER A 371 -26.59 -13.73 51.52
C SER A 371 -25.92 -13.58 52.90
N GLY A 372 -26.25 -12.50 53.59
CA GLY A 372 -25.96 -12.37 55.01
C GLY A 372 -26.68 -13.47 55.75
N THR A 373 -25.93 -14.34 56.37
CA THR A 373 -26.44 -15.16 57.46
C THR A 373 -26.03 -14.53 58.78
N ASN A 374 -27.07 -14.04 59.47
CA ASN A 374 -27.02 -13.81 60.91
C ASN A 374 -26.66 -15.12 61.61
N ASN A 375 -25.70 -15.08 62.50
CA ASN A 375 -25.80 -15.59 63.88
C ASN A 375 -24.73 -14.94 64.74
#